data_140f33f999c8d7e54d01ec1adef1b2e4
#
_entry.id   140f33f999c8d7e54d01ec1adef1b2e4
#
_cell.length_a   1.000
_cell.length_b   1.000
_cell.length_c   1.000
_cell.angle_alpha   90.00
_cell.angle_beta   90.00
_cell.angle_gamma   90.00
#
_symmetry.space_group_name_H-M   'P 1'
#
loop_
_entity.id
_entity.type
_entity.pdbx_description
1 polymer ?
#
loop_
_entity_poly.entity_id
_entity_poly.type
_entity_poly.pdbx_seq_one_letter_code
_entity_poly.pdbx_strand_id
1 'polypeptide(L)'
;MGTYYYASHTYQIVKTAMTWAAAKAWAEGQGGHLAYITSSSENQALVSMTQLTTGLDMAPSASDGGGARYLWLGGSDAAVEGTWRWGDGTLVTSGYSNWGAGALGVEPDDFGGVQDAMAFGLQSWPQPSGGIGVAYKWNDVNPANSLYFVVEWDSIRGTSGADTISRTGGETVYGLEGNDIITLASGTNVLRGDAGDDSLTGGSGFDDMHGNMGSDSLRGNDGDDWVVGGKDNDLLSGDAGFDIVYGNMGNDTVDGGTGNDWVRGGQGDDTVMGGAGDDWLWGDKGNDTLSGGAGADLFHSLAGAGIDRITDFSYAEGDRLKLEGSPSRTVSQSGADVVVDMGDGDQVILVGVSLSSLGAGWIL
;
A
#
# COMPACT_ATOMS: atom_id res chain seq x y z
N MET A 1 -1.19 20.43 3.60
CA MET A 1 -1.23 20.39 2.12
C MET A 1 -2.45 19.57 1.75
N GLY A 2 -3.23 19.94 0.74
CA GLY A 2 -4.38 19.13 0.32
C GLY A 2 -3.92 18.03 -0.61
N THR A 3 -4.30 16.79 -0.33
CA THR A 3 -4.11 15.66 -1.23
C THR A 3 -5.39 15.49 -2.04
N TYR A 4 -5.28 15.20 -3.32
CA TYR A 4 -6.38 15.07 -4.25
C TYR A 4 -6.29 13.75 -4.99
N TYR A 5 -7.41 13.07 -5.13
CA TYR A 5 -7.50 11.77 -5.79
C TYR A 5 -8.28 11.90 -7.10
N TYR A 6 -7.72 11.35 -8.16
CA TYR A 6 -8.42 11.21 -9.43
C TYR A 6 -8.03 9.89 -10.10
N ALA A 7 -9.01 9.06 -10.41
CA ALA A 7 -8.80 7.67 -10.83
C ALA A 7 -7.92 6.92 -9.82
N SER A 8 -6.88 6.23 -10.26
CA SER A 8 -5.89 5.51 -9.44
C SER A 8 -4.67 6.37 -9.05
N HIS A 9 -4.74 7.68 -9.22
CA HIS A 9 -3.62 8.60 -9.00
C HIS A 9 -3.88 9.54 -7.84
N THR A 10 -2.80 9.89 -7.15
CA THR A 10 -2.78 10.91 -6.10
C THR A 10 -2.04 12.14 -6.60
N TYR A 11 -2.60 13.32 -6.38
CA TYR A 11 -2.02 14.60 -6.78
C TYR A 11 -1.81 15.52 -5.59
N GLN A 12 -0.70 16.26 -5.60
CA GLN A 12 -0.42 17.29 -4.60
C GLN A 12 0.19 18.52 -5.24
N ILE A 13 -0.30 19.72 -4.88
CA ILE A 13 0.38 20.97 -5.22
C ILE A 13 1.40 21.30 -4.14
N VAL A 14 2.67 21.33 -4.53
CA VAL A 14 3.79 21.69 -3.65
C VAL A 14 4.05 23.20 -3.77
N LYS A 15 3.82 23.92 -2.67
CA LYS A 15 3.97 25.39 -2.60
C LYS A 15 5.39 25.82 -2.17
N THR A 16 6.39 25.14 -2.71
CA THR A 16 7.80 25.50 -2.60
C THR A 16 8.30 25.80 -4.00
N ALA A 17 8.77 27.01 -4.23
CA ALA A 17 9.22 27.43 -5.55
C ALA A 17 10.56 26.75 -5.90
N MET A 18 10.59 26.03 -7.01
CA MET A 18 11.77 25.31 -7.52
C MET A 18 11.87 25.46 -9.04
N THR A 19 13.10 25.33 -9.57
CA THR A 19 13.28 25.14 -11.02
C THR A 19 12.66 23.82 -11.45
N TRP A 20 12.35 23.66 -12.74
CA TRP A 20 11.73 22.43 -13.23
C TRP A 20 12.54 21.18 -12.89
N ALA A 21 13.86 21.19 -13.09
CA ALA A 21 14.73 20.07 -12.77
C ALA A 21 14.78 19.75 -11.26
N ALA A 22 14.77 20.77 -10.39
CA ALA A 22 14.74 20.58 -8.96
C ALA A 22 13.38 20.04 -8.49
N ALA A 23 12.28 20.52 -9.04
CA ALA A 23 10.93 20.03 -8.78
C ALA A 23 10.76 18.56 -9.20
N LYS A 24 11.28 18.19 -10.40
CA LYS A 24 11.31 16.83 -10.89
C LYS A 24 12.09 15.91 -9.94
N ALA A 25 13.33 16.28 -9.57
CA ALA A 25 14.14 15.48 -8.65
C ALA A 25 13.51 15.36 -7.25
N TRP A 26 12.82 16.40 -6.78
CA TRP A 26 12.08 16.36 -5.52
C TRP A 26 10.91 15.36 -5.60
N ALA A 27 10.10 15.41 -6.66
CA ALA A 27 8.97 14.50 -6.86
C ALA A 27 9.43 13.03 -6.91
N GLU A 28 10.49 12.74 -7.70
CA GLU A 28 11.11 11.41 -7.79
C GLU A 28 11.65 10.93 -6.43
N GLY A 29 12.22 11.82 -5.62
CA GLY A 29 12.68 11.53 -4.27
C GLY A 29 11.55 11.20 -3.28
N GLN A 30 10.30 11.57 -3.59
CA GLN A 30 9.10 11.20 -2.82
C GLN A 30 8.38 9.97 -3.41
N GLY A 31 8.99 9.29 -4.39
CA GLY A 31 8.39 8.13 -5.06
C GLY A 31 7.26 8.46 -6.04
N GLY A 32 7.15 9.71 -6.46
CA GLY A 32 6.21 10.18 -7.49
C GLY A 32 6.94 10.83 -8.66
N HIS A 33 6.22 11.60 -9.46
CA HIS A 33 6.78 12.39 -10.57
C HIS A 33 6.02 13.72 -10.71
N LEU A 34 6.52 14.65 -11.52
CA LEU A 34 5.73 15.82 -11.90
C LEU A 34 4.54 15.37 -12.74
N ALA A 35 3.37 15.91 -12.48
CA ALA A 35 2.10 15.42 -13.03
C ALA A 35 2.07 15.35 -14.56
N TYR A 36 1.56 14.25 -15.10
CA TYR A 36 1.29 14.01 -16.51
C TYR A 36 -0.21 14.10 -16.75
N ILE A 37 -0.65 15.07 -17.50
CA ILE A 37 -2.07 15.29 -17.76
C ILE A 37 -2.45 14.70 -19.12
N THR A 38 -2.98 13.51 -19.12
CA THR A 38 -3.18 12.68 -20.30
C THR A 38 -4.62 12.71 -20.83
N SER A 39 -5.55 13.31 -20.07
CA SER A 39 -6.96 13.39 -20.44
C SER A 39 -7.59 14.74 -20.10
N SER A 40 -8.71 15.06 -20.77
CA SER A 40 -9.49 16.26 -20.45
C SER A 40 -10.11 16.21 -19.06
N SER A 41 -10.47 15.03 -18.59
CA SER A 41 -11.06 14.83 -17.27
C SER A 41 -10.01 15.04 -16.17
N GLU A 42 -8.80 14.58 -16.38
CA GLU A 42 -7.66 14.80 -15.49
C GLU A 42 -7.28 16.29 -15.44
N ASN A 43 -7.24 16.97 -16.59
CA ASN A 43 -7.04 18.41 -16.62
C ASN A 43 -8.16 19.16 -15.85
N GLN A 44 -9.41 18.70 -15.94
CA GLN A 44 -10.51 19.31 -15.16
C GLN A 44 -10.35 19.03 -13.66
N ALA A 45 -9.85 17.88 -13.28
CA ALA A 45 -9.50 17.57 -11.89
C ALA A 45 -8.40 18.51 -11.37
N LEU A 46 -7.35 18.74 -12.16
CA LEU A 46 -6.30 19.72 -11.82
C LEU A 46 -6.86 21.13 -11.67
N VAL A 47 -7.76 21.58 -12.56
CA VAL A 47 -8.47 22.87 -12.42
C VAL A 47 -9.21 22.94 -11.09
N SER A 48 -9.98 21.91 -10.75
CA SER A 48 -10.74 21.85 -9.49
C SER A 48 -9.82 21.89 -8.28
N MET A 49 -8.72 21.14 -8.32
CA MET A 49 -7.69 21.12 -7.28
C MET A 49 -7.09 22.52 -7.06
N THR A 50 -6.77 23.26 -8.13
CA THR A 50 -6.23 24.62 -8.01
C THR A 50 -7.23 25.59 -7.40
N GLN A 51 -8.52 25.44 -7.68
CA GLN A 51 -9.58 26.26 -7.12
C GLN A 51 -9.80 26.01 -5.62
N LEU A 52 -9.57 24.79 -5.16
CA LEU A 52 -9.69 24.40 -3.75
C LEU A 52 -8.43 24.68 -2.93
N THR A 53 -7.28 24.81 -3.59
CA THR A 53 -6.00 25.05 -2.91
C THR A 53 -5.81 26.51 -2.54
N THR A 54 -5.79 26.81 -1.26
CA THR A 54 -5.52 28.18 -0.76
C THR A 54 -4.08 28.59 -0.96
N GLY A 55 -3.83 29.92 -1.15
CA GLY A 55 -2.49 30.50 -1.25
C GLY A 55 -1.81 30.35 -2.62
N LEU A 56 -2.53 29.94 -3.67
CA LEU A 56 -2.02 29.95 -5.04
C LEU A 56 -1.99 31.36 -5.65
N ASP A 57 -2.70 32.32 -5.04
CA ASP A 57 -2.59 33.75 -5.34
C ASP A 57 -1.20 34.32 -5.01
N MET A 58 -0.40 33.58 -4.20
CA MET A 58 1.01 33.91 -3.88
C MET A 58 1.99 33.08 -4.72
N ALA A 59 1.53 32.28 -5.68
CA ALA A 59 2.41 31.48 -6.54
C ALA A 59 3.35 32.39 -7.35
N PRO A 60 4.63 31.98 -7.54
CA PRO A 60 5.56 32.72 -8.37
C PRO A 60 5.07 32.86 -9.82
N SER A 61 5.44 33.97 -10.44
CA SER A 61 5.20 34.22 -11.87
C SER A 61 6.44 33.95 -12.70
N ALA A 62 6.26 33.47 -13.94
CA ALA A 62 7.32 33.35 -14.93
C ALA A 62 7.37 34.63 -15.80
N SER A 63 8.54 35.26 -15.89
CA SER A 63 8.71 36.51 -16.66
C SER A 63 8.62 36.28 -18.18
N ASP A 64 9.11 35.14 -18.64
CA ASP A 64 9.05 34.68 -20.03
C ASP A 64 7.70 34.05 -20.40
N GLY A 65 6.92 33.62 -19.41
CA GLY A 65 5.50 33.26 -19.53
C GLY A 65 4.55 34.45 -19.36
N GLY A 66 4.89 35.64 -19.84
CA GLY A 66 4.07 36.83 -19.77
C GLY A 66 3.82 37.39 -18.36
N GLY A 67 4.57 36.97 -17.35
CA GLY A 67 4.40 37.36 -15.95
C GLY A 67 3.20 36.73 -15.25
N ALA A 68 2.58 35.74 -15.84
CA ALA A 68 1.50 34.96 -15.21
C ALA A 68 2.03 33.98 -14.19
N ARG A 69 1.15 33.43 -13.35
CA ARG A 69 1.46 32.44 -12.34
C ARG A 69 1.22 31.05 -12.91
N TYR A 70 2.16 30.14 -12.63
CA TYR A 70 2.15 28.79 -13.16
C TYR A 70 2.48 27.76 -12.10
N LEU A 71 2.13 26.50 -12.41
CA LEU A 71 2.59 25.29 -11.73
C LEU A 71 3.35 24.40 -12.75
N TRP A 72 4.52 23.90 -12.37
CA TRP A 72 5.22 22.94 -13.21
C TRP A 72 4.41 21.64 -13.41
N LEU A 73 4.44 21.13 -14.64
CA LEU A 73 4.02 19.79 -15.04
C LEU A 73 5.22 18.96 -15.53
N GLY A 74 5.01 17.68 -15.78
CA GLY A 74 6.07 16.71 -16.13
C GLY A 74 6.51 16.71 -17.59
N GLY A 75 5.97 17.57 -18.45
CA GLY A 75 6.31 17.62 -19.87
C GLY A 75 7.54 18.47 -20.16
N SER A 76 8.35 18.03 -21.15
CA SER A 76 9.50 18.77 -21.66
C SER A 76 9.83 18.36 -23.10
N ASP A 77 10.40 19.26 -23.88
CA ASP A 77 10.97 18.96 -25.21
C ASP A 77 12.48 19.26 -25.31
N ALA A 78 13.14 19.51 -24.17
CA ALA A 78 14.58 19.78 -24.07
C ALA A 78 15.48 18.74 -24.78
N ALA A 79 15.01 17.52 -25.00
CA ALA A 79 15.78 16.49 -25.71
C ALA A 79 15.69 16.62 -27.24
N VAL A 80 14.55 17.05 -27.76
CA VAL A 80 14.30 17.27 -29.20
C VAL A 80 13.26 18.37 -29.34
N GLU A 81 13.71 19.55 -29.74
CA GLU A 81 12.90 20.74 -29.94
C GLU A 81 11.58 20.48 -30.70
N GLY A 82 10.47 20.96 -30.14
CA GLY A 82 9.13 20.77 -30.67
C GLY A 82 8.56 19.34 -30.49
N THR A 83 9.28 18.45 -29.80
CA THR A 83 8.85 17.06 -29.54
C THR A 83 8.58 16.88 -28.04
N TRP A 84 7.44 17.31 -27.59
CA TRP A 84 7.02 17.27 -26.20
C TRP A 84 6.80 15.83 -25.69
N ARG A 85 7.45 15.51 -24.57
CA ARG A 85 7.33 14.21 -23.91
C ARG A 85 7.09 14.39 -22.42
N TRP A 86 6.32 13.48 -21.85
CA TRP A 86 6.25 13.27 -20.40
C TRP A 86 7.56 12.66 -19.90
N GLY A 87 7.78 12.70 -18.60
CA GLY A 87 9.00 12.19 -17.98
C GLY A 87 9.25 10.68 -18.16
N ASP A 88 8.21 9.91 -18.46
CA ASP A 88 8.27 8.49 -18.83
C ASP A 88 8.67 8.26 -20.31
N GLY A 89 8.82 9.32 -21.09
CA GLY A 89 9.17 9.29 -22.50
C GLY A 89 7.99 9.23 -23.46
N THR A 90 6.75 9.13 -23.00
CA THR A 90 5.56 9.12 -23.86
C THR A 90 5.35 10.49 -24.51
N LEU A 91 4.80 10.50 -25.75
CA LEU A 91 4.52 11.75 -26.47
C LEU A 91 3.29 12.46 -25.87
N VAL A 92 3.42 13.73 -25.54
CA VAL A 92 2.31 14.58 -25.07
C VAL A 92 1.17 14.66 -26.09
N THR A 93 1.49 14.56 -27.38
CA THR A 93 0.51 14.66 -28.48
C THR A 93 -0.16 13.34 -28.85
N SER A 94 0.21 12.21 -28.23
CA SER A 94 -0.37 10.89 -28.55
C SER A 94 -1.81 10.69 -28.03
N GLY A 95 -2.33 11.63 -27.23
CA GLY A 95 -3.65 11.57 -26.63
C GLY A 95 -4.26 12.97 -26.45
N TYR A 96 -4.28 13.45 -25.23
CA TYR A 96 -4.82 14.75 -24.86
C TYR A 96 -3.73 15.83 -24.78
N SER A 97 -4.01 17.02 -25.27
CA SER A 97 -3.19 18.22 -25.08
C SER A 97 -4.08 19.45 -24.80
N ASN A 98 -3.60 20.38 -23.99
CA ASN A 98 -4.38 21.53 -23.53
C ASN A 98 -3.61 22.86 -23.62
N TRP A 99 -2.83 23.01 -24.71
CA TRP A 99 -2.04 24.21 -24.95
C TRP A 99 -2.90 25.47 -25.03
N GLY A 100 -2.36 26.60 -24.56
CA GLY A 100 -2.96 27.89 -24.69
C GLY A 100 -3.03 28.36 -26.14
N ALA A 101 -3.97 29.23 -26.47
CA ALA A 101 -4.07 29.89 -27.76
C ALA A 101 -4.65 31.29 -27.59
N GLY A 102 -4.12 32.25 -28.32
CA GLY A 102 -4.56 33.64 -28.25
C GLY A 102 -4.33 34.41 -29.56
N ALA A 103 -4.47 35.73 -29.50
CA ALA A 103 -4.34 36.60 -30.69
C ALA A 103 -2.93 36.61 -31.33
N LEU A 104 -1.90 36.24 -30.58
CA LEU A 104 -0.51 36.24 -31.04
C LEU A 104 0.00 34.86 -31.51
N GLY A 105 -0.74 33.76 -31.27
CA GLY A 105 -0.34 32.41 -31.68
C GLY A 105 -0.98 31.30 -30.84
N VAL A 106 -0.36 30.15 -30.87
CA VAL A 106 -0.74 28.93 -30.14
C VAL A 106 0.50 28.40 -29.43
N GLU A 107 0.39 28.05 -28.17
CA GLU A 107 1.44 27.36 -27.43
C GLU A 107 1.62 25.90 -27.96
N PRO A 108 2.79 25.32 -27.84
CA PRO A 108 4.06 25.90 -27.38
C PRO A 108 4.71 26.74 -28.46
N ASP A 109 5.27 27.91 -28.13
CA ASP A 109 5.83 28.86 -29.10
C ASP A 109 7.37 29.01 -29.00
N ASP A 110 8.01 28.41 -28.00
CA ASP A 110 9.46 28.42 -27.71
C ASP A 110 10.05 29.83 -27.80
N PHE A 111 9.43 30.79 -27.16
CA PHE A 111 9.88 32.17 -27.17
C PHE A 111 11.33 32.32 -26.71
N GLY A 112 12.18 32.71 -27.64
CA GLY A 112 13.61 32.89 -27.39
C GLY A 112 14.46 31.65 -27.41
N GLY A 113 13.94 30.47 -27.77
CA GLY A 113 14.68 29.21 -27.89
C GLY A 113 15.16 28.65 -26.55
N VAL A 114 14.38 28.82 -25.47
CA VAL A 114 14.76 28.43 -24.10
C VAL A 114 13.57 27.98 -23.24
N GLN A 115 12.41 27.75 -23.85
CA GLN A 115 11.18 27.39 -23.14
C GLN A 115 10.93 25.87 -23.27
N ASP A 116 11.71 25.04 -22.55
CA ASP A 116 11.77 23.59 -22.69
C ASP A 116 10.91 22.83 -21.64
N ALA A 117 10.15 23.53 -20.80
CA ALA A 117 9.40 22.91 -19.71
C ALA A 117 7.93 23.35 -19.68
N MET A 118 7.05 22.37 -19.47
CA MET A 118 5.60 22.56 -19.44
C MET A 118 5.13 23.11 -18.10
N ALA A 119 4.26 24.10 -18.15
CA ALA A 119 3.61 24.67 -16.98
C ALA A 119 2.10 24.88 -17.18
N PHE A 120 1.34 24.70 -16.09
CA PHE A 120 -0.09 24.92 -16.03
C PHE A 120 -0.39 26.36 -15.54
N GLY A 121 -1.08 27.14 -16.35
CA GLY A 121 -1.41 28.53 -16.03
C GLY A 121 -2.50 28.66 -14.97
N LEU A 122 -2.22 29.37 -13.89
CA LEU A 122 -3.19 29.72 -12.85
C LEU A 122 -4.05 30.93 -13.19
N GLN A 123 -3.58 31.78 -14.09
CA GLN A 123 -4.26 32.97 -14.55
C GLN A 123 -3.91 33.28 -16.01
N SER A 124 -4.76 34.03 -16.68
CA SER A 124 -4.42 34.61 -18.00
C SER A 124 -3.33 35.65 -17.87
N TRP A 125 -2.58 35.87 -18.95
CA TRP A 125 -1.56 36.91 -18.99
C TRP A 125 -2.14 38.30 -18.65
N PRO A 126 -1.43 39.11 -17.85
CA PRO A 126 -1.88 40.44 -17.54
C PRO A 126 -1.97 41.32 -18.79
N GLN A 127 -3.04 42.09 -18.94
CA GLN A 127 -3.13 43.12 -19.99
C GLN A 127 -2.13 44.29 -19.74
N PRO A 128 -1.49 44.90 -20.79
CA PRO A 128 -1.89 44.88 -22.20
C PRO A 128 -1.08 43.92 -23.08
N SER A 129 -0.31 42.98 -22.54
CA SER A 129 0.62 42.13 -23.30
C SER A 129 -0.05 41.17 -24.31
N GLY A 130 -1.38 41.14 -24.39
CA GLY A 130 -2.14 40.46 -25.43
C GLY A 130 -1.78 38.97 -25.64
N GLY A 131 -1.17 38.39 -24.62
CA GLY A 131 -0.46 37.12 -24.72
C GLY A 131 -1.33 35.90 -24.95
N ILE A 132 -0.68 34.83 -25.34
CA ILE A 132 -1.25 33.52 -25.64
C ILE A 132 -1.62 32.77 -24.36
N GLY A 133 -1.06 33.14 -23.21
CA GLY A 133 -1.29 32.49 -21.92
C GLY A 133 -2.73 32.66 -21.43
N VAL A 134 -3.44 31.54 -21.34
CA VAL A 134 -4.83 31.48 -20.88
C VAL A 134 -4.88 30.66 -19.57
N ALA A 135 -5.68 31.11 -18.60
CA ALA A 135 -5.86 30.37 -17.35
C ALA A 135 -6.31 28.93 -17.63
N TYR A 136 -5.76 28.01 -16.86
CA TYR A 136 -6.04 26.56 -16.94
C TYR A 136 -5.65 25.90 -18.27
N LYS A 137 -4.73 26.50 -19.01
CA LYS A 137 -4.08 25.97 -20.19
C LYS A 137 -2.59 25.71 -19.92
N TRP A 138 -1.97 24.89 -20.76
CA TRP A 138 -0.53 24.65 -20.70
C TRP A 138 0.24 25.72 -21.46
N ASN A 139 1.44 25.98 -20.99
CA ASN A 139 2.38 26.91 -21.60
C ASN A 139 3.78 26.34 -21.50
N ASP A 140 4.63 26.60 -22.49
CA ASP A 140 6.06 26.36 -22.38
C ASP A 140 6.72 27.55 -21.67
N VAL A 141 7.61 27.23 -20.76
CA VAL A 141 8.23 28.20 -19.84
C VAL A 141 9.68 27.80 -19.62
N ASN A 142 10.58 28.78 -19.55
CA ASN A 142 11.99 28.52 -19.27
C ASN A 142 12.16 27.71 -17.98
N PRO A 143 12.79 26.53 -18.02
CA PRO A 143 12.93 25.62 -16.88
C PRO A 143 13.75 26.21 -15.72
N ALA A 144 14.45 27.32 -15.91
CA ALA A 144 15.17 28.05 -14.87
C ALA A 144 14.24 28.90 -13.95
N ASN A 145 12.98 29.13 -14.32
CA ASN A 145 12.04 29.78 -13.43
C ASN A 145 11.82 28.95 -12.15
N SER A 146 11.56 29.62 -11.04
CA SER A 146 11.23 28.97 -9.77
C SER A 146 9.73 29.05 -9.54
N LEU A 147 9.01 27.96 -9.80
CA LEU A 147 7.56 27.86 -9.70
C LEU A 147 7.13 26.83 -8.65
N TYR A 148 5.88 26.88 -8.20
CA TYR A 148 5.23 25.78 -7.54
C TYR A 148 4.99 24.66 -8.53
N PHE A 149 4.71 23.43 -8.07
CA PHE A 149 4.58 22.29 -8.95
C PHE A 149 3.51 21.29 -8.50
N VAL A 150 3.08 20.46 -9.42
CA VAL A 150 2.14 19.36 -9.15
C VAL A 150 2.91 18.05 -9.18
N VAL A 151 2.81 17.29 -8.09
CA VAL A 151 3.32 15.92 -8.00
C VAL A 151 2.16 14.97 -8.18
N GLU A 152 2.44 13.88 -8.86
CA GLU A 152 1.55 12.76 -9.08
C GLU A 152 2.21 11.46 -8.61
N TRP A 153 1.42 10.56 -8.04
CA TRP A 153 1.79 9.20 -7.71
C TRP A 153 0.81 8.25 -8.40
N ASP A 154 1.35 7.20 -9.02
CA ASP A 154 0.58 6.10 -9.65
C ASP A 154 0.01 5.12 -8.60
N SER A 155 -0.32 5.63 -7.43
CA SER A 155 -0.88 4.91 -6.30
C SER A 155 -1.75 5.83 -5.47
N ILE A 156 -2.71 5.29 -4.77
CA ILE A 156 -3.48 6.03 -3.79
C ILE A 156 -2.62 6.21 -2.53
N ARG A 157 -2.52 7.42 -2.02
CA ARG A 157 -1.74 7.72 -0.81
C ARG A 157 -2.56 8.56 0.15
N GLY A 158 -2.62 8.13 1.38
CA GLY A 158 -3.17 8.90 2.49
C GLY A 158 -2.34 10.14 2.83
N THR A 159 -2.54 10.66 3.99
CA THR A 159 -1.83 11.82 4.57
C THR A 159 -0.98 11.37 5.76
N SER A 160 -0.49 12.28 6.59
CA SER A 160 0.11 11.98 7.89
C SER A 160 -0.92 12.03 9.04
N GLY A 161 -2.15 11.72 8.80
CA GLY A 161 -3.23 11.69 9.81
C GLY A 161 -4.31 10.75 9.34
N ALA A 162 -5.21 10.35 10.24
CA ALA A 162 -6.25 9.38 9.98
C ALA A 162 -7.05 9.65 8.69
N ASP A 163 -7.00 8.71 7.76
CA ASP A 163 -7.68 8.76 6.47
C ASP A 163 -8.77 7.69 6.36
N THR A 164 -9.73 7.93 5.48
CA THR A 164 -10.71 6.91 5.08
C THR A 164 -10.69 6.80 3.56
N ILE A 165 -10.17 5.69 3.05
CA ILE A 165 -10.01 5.42 1.62
C ILE A 165 -10.90 4.25 1.24
N SER A 166 -11.87 4.48 0.34
CA SER A 166 -12.75 3.43 -0.17
C SER A 166 -12.77 3.46 -1.69
N ARG A 167 -12.49 2.30 -2.33
CA ARG A 167 -12.35 2.16 -3.78
C ARG A 167 -12.94 0.85 -4.30
N THR A 168 -13.06 0.76 -5.62
CA THR A 168 -13.55 -0.46 -6.28
C THR A 168 -12.50 -1.58 -6.32
N GLY A 169 -11.22 -1.26 -6.32
CA GLY A 169 -10.10 -2.21 -6.29
C GLY A 169 -9.25 -2.25 -7.56
N GLY A 170 -8.25 -3.12 -7.57
CA GLY A 170 -7.21 -3.17 -8.61
C GLY A 170 -6.14 -2.09 -8.43
N GLU A 171 -5.86 -1.69 -7.19
CA GLU A 171 -5.08 -0.50 -6.86
C GLU A 171 -3.98 -0.78 -5.82
N THR A 172 -2.97 0.08 -5.82
CA THR A 172 -1.98 0.17 -4.73
C THR A 172 -2.34 1.34 -3.83
N VAL A 173 -2.51 1.06 -2.53
CA VAL A 173 -2.94 2.05 -1.53
C VAL A 173 -1.96 2.06 -0.36
N TYR A 174 -1.51 3.25 0.04
CA TYR A 174 -0.70 3.52 1.22
C TYR A 174 -1.47 4.43 2.19
N GLY A 175 -1.64 4.03 3.44
CA GLY A 175 -2.20 4.86 4.52
C GLY A 175 -1.23 5.97 4.92
N LEU A 176 0.02 5.64 5.15
CA LEU A 176 1.17 6.44 5.62
C LEU A 176 1.20 6.55 7.14
N GLU A 177 1.07 7.78 7.72
CA GLU A 177 0.99 7.96 9.17
C GLU A 177 -0.46 8.18 9.59
N GLY A 178 -0.83 7.67 10.73
CA GLY A 178 -2.18 7.87 11.28
C GLY A 178 -2.98 6.58 11.33
N ASN A 179 -4.13 6.60 11.99
CA ASN A 179 -5.00 5.44 12.08
C ASN A 179 -5.97 5.44 10.90
N ASP A 180 -5.69 4.63 9.89
CA ASP A 180 -6.35 4.68 8.60
C ASP A 180 -7.42 3.59 8.44
N ILE A 181 -8.41 3.87 7.61
CA ILE A 181 -9.42 2.90 7.19
C ILE A 181 -9.34 2.79 5.67
N ILE A 182 -8.87 1.63 5.18
CA ILE A 182 -8.74 1.35 3.74
C ILE A 182 -9.65 0.18 3.39
N THR A 183 -10.59 0.39 2.47
CA THR A 183 -11.53 -0.64 2.02
C THR A 183 -11.56 -0.70 0.50
N LEU A 184 -11.19 -1.86 -0.04
CA LEU A 184 -11.31 -2.16 -1.46
C LEU A 184 -12.37 -3.24 -1.67
N ALA A 185 -13.08 -3.19 -2.79
CA ALA A 185 -14.22 -4.07 -3.02
C ALA A 185 -13.87 -5.32 -3.83
N SER A 186 -12.86 -5.24 -4.70
CA SER A 186 -12.51 -6.35 -5.60
C SER A 186 -11.15 -6.15 -6.27
N GLY A 187 -10.67 -7.15 -7.00
CA GLY A 187 -9.48 -7.08 -7.84
C GLY A 187 -8.21 -7.45 -7.07
N THR A 188 -7.08 -7.41 -7.75
CA THR A 188 -5.76 -7.63 -7.15
C THR A 188 -5.26 -6.31 -6.58
N ASN A 189 -5.06 -6.25 -5.29
CA ASN A 189 -4.70 -5.02 -4.60
C ASN A 189 -3.38 -5.14 -3.83
N VAL A 190 -2.79 -3.98 -3.54
CA VAL A 190 -1.66 -3.84 -2.61
C VAL A 190 -2.04 -2.79 -1.57
N LEU A 191 -2.21 -3.20 -0.31
CA LEU A 191 -2.57 -2.31 0.79
C LEU A 191 -1.43 -2.22 1.80
N ARG A 192 -1.09 -1.01 2.19
CA ARG A 192 -0.09 -0.71 3.23
C ARG A 192 -0.69 0.27 4.21
N GLY A 193 -0.81 -0.12 5.49
CA GLY A 193 -1.21 0.76 6.58
C GLY A 193 -0.10 1.78 6.89
N ASP A 194 1.11 1.29 6.98
CA ASP A 194 2.35 1.94 7.33
C ASP A 194 2.45 2.24 8.83
N ALA A 195 2.03 3.36 9.37
CA ALA A 195 2.22 3.69 10.78
C ALA A 195 0.95 4.21 11.45
N GLY A 196 0.50 3.54 12.47
CA GLY A 196 -0.75 3.81 13.20
C GLY A 196 -1.55 2.53 13.38
N ASP A 197 -2.65 2.59 14.10
CA ASP A 197 -3.55 1.45 14.26
C ASP A 197 -4.55 1.47 13.08
N ASP A 198 -4.32 0.63 12.08
CA ASP A 198 -5.00 0.68 10.80
C ASP A 198 -6.09 -0.39 10.64
N SER A 199 -7.06 -0.12 9.79
CA SER A 199 -8.08 -1.08 9.38
C SER A 199 -8.07 -1.25 7.86
N LEU A 200 -7.60 -2.41 7.38
CA LEU A 200 -7.46 -2.73 5.98
C LEU A 200 -8.43 -3.83 5.57
N THR A 201 -9.12 -3.64 4.45
CA THR A 201 -10.03 -4.65 3.86
C THR A 201 -9.73 -4.80 2.38
N GLY A 202 -9.38 -6.01 1.94
CA GLY A 202 -8.94 -6.31 0.59
C GLY A 202 -10.05 -6.40 -0.45
N GLY A 203 -11.08 -7.20 -0.17
CA GLY A 203 -12.22 -7.37 -1.08
C GLY A 203 -12.28 -8.76 -1.70
N SER A 204 -12.49 -8.86 -2.99
CA SER A 204 -12.46 -10.15 -3.68
C SER A 204 -11.31 -10.20 -4.68
N GLY A 205 -10.58 -11.32 -4.70
CA GLY A 205 -9.38 -11.52 -5.52
C GLY A 205 -8.11 -11.36 -4.70
N PHE A 206 -6.96 -11.65 -5.28
CA PHE A 206 -5.69 -11.63 -4.56
C PHE A 206 -5.34 -10.25 -4.00
N ASP A 207 -5.07 -10.18 -2.70
CA ASP A 207 -4.66 -8.98 -2.01
C ASP A 207 -3.34 -9.17 -1.25
N ASP A 208 -2.41 -8.23 -1.41
CA ASP A 208 -1.14 -8.15 -0.69
C ASP A 208 -1.25 -7.04 0.35
N MET A 209 -1.46 -7.42 1.62
CA MET A 209 -1.82 -6.52 2.70
C MET A 209 -0.78 -6.52 3.82
N HIS A 210 -0.32 -5.33 4.22
CA HIS A 210 0.60 -5.15 5.35
C HIS A 210 0.14 -4.02 6.26
N GLY A 211 -0.04 -4.30 7.56
CA GLY A 211 -0.28 -3.30 8.61
C GLY A 211 0.97 -2.45 8.85
N ASN A 212 2.09 -3.07 9.11
CA ASN A 212 3.43 -2.59 9.41
C ASN A 212 3.63 -2.15 10.87
N MET A 213 3.35 -0.95 11.32
CA MET A 213 3.56 -0.47 12.70
C MET A 213 2.25 -0.01 13.33
N GLY A 214 1.92 -0.55 14.49
CA GLY A 214 0.70 -0.29 15.22
C GLY A 214 -0.14 -1.55 15.38
N SER A 215 -1.21 -1.46 16.14
CA SER A 215 -2.14 -2.59 16.33
C SER A 215 -3.20 -2.57 15.25
N ASP A 216 -2.98 -3.37 14.21
CA ASP A 216 -3.72 -3.32 12.97
C ASP A 216 -4.85 -4.36 12.90
N SER A 217 -5.86 -4.09 12.08
CA SER A 217 -6.93 -5.03 11.75
C SER A 217 -7.02 -5.24 10.25
N LEU A 218 -6.60 -6.42 9.77
CA LEU A 218 -6.52 -6.77 8.36
C LEU A 218 -7.50 -7.89 8.02
N ARG A 219 -8.18 -7.75 6.90
CA ARG A 219 -9.13 -8.72 6.37
C ARG A 219 -8.99 -8.90 4.87
N GLY A 220 -8.63 -10.13 4.41
CA GLY A 220 -8.53 -10.48 2.99
C GLY A 220 -9.89 -10.50 2.30
N ASN A 221 -10.86 -11.21 2.83
CA ASN A 221 -12.18 -11.63 2.34
C ASN A 221 -12.09 -12.81 1.34
N ASP A 222 -12.56 -12.63 0.08
CA ASP A 222 -12.54 -13.72 -0.91
C ASP A 222 -11.26 -13.62 -1.76
N GLY A 223 -10.47 -14.66 -1.82
CA GLY A 223 -9.27 -14.68 -2.64
C GLY A 223 -8.16 -15.51 -2.03
N ASP A 224 -7.08 -15.72 -2.76
CA ASP A 224 -5.88 -16.34 -2.19
C ASP A 224 -4.96 -15.20 -1.74
N ASP A 225 -5.04 -14.78 -0.47
CA ASP A 225 -4.50 -13.51 0.02
C ASP A 225 -3.17 -13.66 0.75
N TRP A 226 -2.41 -12.58 0.80
CA TRP A 226 -1.23 -12.44 1.64
C TRP A 226 -1.45 -11.32 2.66
N VAL A 227 -1.65 -11.70 3.93
CA VAL A 227 -2.00 -10.80 5.01
C VAL A 227 -0.90 -10.79 6.07
N VAL A 228 -0.30 -9.64 6.31
CA VAL A 228 0.86 -9.48 7.21
C VAL A 228 0.56 -8.35 8.21
N GLY A 229 0.58 -8.65 9.50
CA GLY A 229 0.39 -7.68 10.56
C GLY A 229 1.57 -6.73 10.67
N GLY A 230 2.62 -7.16 11.32
CA GLY A 230 3.86 -6.38 11.37
C GLY A 230 4.44 -6.26 12.76
N LYS A 231 4.32 -5.13 13.41
CA LYS A 231 4.72 -4.89 14.79
C LYS A 231 3.50 -4.55 15.61
N ASP A 232 3.64 -4.83 16.93
CA ASP A 232 2.56 -4.63 17.91
C ASP A 232 1.44 -5.69 17.72
N ASN A 233 0.32 -5.57 18.41
CA ASN A 233 -0.64 -6.66 18.50
C ASN A 233 -1.72 -6.53 17.42
N ASP A 234 -1.74 -7.43 16.48
CA ASP A 234 -2.56 -7.38 15.29
C ASP A 234 -3.76 -8.35 15.33
N LEU A 235 -4.79 -8.02 14.57
CA LEU A 235 -5.95 -8.87 14.30
C LEU A 235 -6.05 -9.14 12.80
N LEU A 236 -5.77 -10.40 12.39
CA LEU A 236 -5.63 -10.77 11.00
C LEU A 236 -6.62 -11.86 10.62
N SER A 237 -7.23 -11.76 9.45
CA SER A 237 -8.08 -12.79 8.85
C SER A 237 -7.81 -12.92 7.34
N GLY A 238 -7.57 -14.15 6.86
CA GLY A 238 -7.58 -14.48 5.43
C GLY A 238 -9.00 -14.49 4.88
N ASP A 239 -9.93 -15.06 5.63
CA ASP A 239 -11.34 -15.35 5.33
C ASP A 239 -11.52 -16.50 4.34
N ALA A 240 -11.59 -16.32 3.03
CA ALA A 240 -11.92 -17.42 2.12
C ALA A 240 -10.96 -17.53 0.93
N GLY A 241 -10.28 -18.66 0.82
CA GLY A 241 -9.29 -18.93 -0.21
C GLY A 241 -8.11 -19.73 0.33
N PHE A 242 -7.03 -19.80 -0.41
CA PHE A 242 -5.74 -20.24 0.10
C PHE A 242 -4.96 -19.02 0.58
N ASP A 243 -4.88 -18.83 1.87
CA ASP A 243 -4.31 -17.62 2.45
C ASP A 243 -2.94 -17.84 3.09
N ILE A 244 -2.13 -16.79 3.08
CA ILE A 244 -0.87 -16.72 3.82
C ILE A 244 -1.01 -15.59 4.85
N VAL A 245 -1.15 -15.95 6.12
CA VAL A 245 -1.45 -14.97 7.18
C VAL A 245 -0.35 -15.00 8.25
N TYR A 246 0.35 -13.87 8.43
CA TYR A 246 1.50 -13.73 9.33
C TYR A 246 1.33 -12.57 10.31
N GLY A 247 1.35 -12.87 11.62
CA GLY A 247 1.36 -11.86 12.70
C GLY A 247 2.68 -11.07 12.73
N ASN A 248 3.79 -11.72 12.82
CA ASN A 248 5.19 -11.29 12.96
C ASN A 248 5.60 -10.93 14.39
N MET A 249 5.47 -9.70 14.88
CA MET A 249 5.89 -9.26 16.20
C MET A 249 4.73 -8.68 16.97
N GLY A 250 4.45 -9.18 18.13
CA GLY A 250 3.35 -8.77 18.98
C GLY A 250 2.62 -9.98 19.51
N ASN A 251 1.58 -9.77 20.28
CA ASN A 251 0.67 -10.85 20.65
C ASN A 251 -0.52 -10.78 19.70
N ASP A 252 -0.45 -11.57 18.65
CA ASP A 252 -1.33 -11.48 17.51
C ASP A 252 -2.53 -12.45 17.60
N THR A 253 -3.62 -12.09 16.95
CA THR A 253 -4.72 -13.01 16.65
C THR A 253 -4.81 -13.20 15.15
N VAL A 254 -4.54 -14.43 14.71
CA VAL A 254 -4.37 -14.77 13.29
C VAL A 254 -5.33 -15.88 12.93
N ASP A 255 -6.18 -15.66 11.94
CA ASP A 255 -7.20 -16.60 11.46
C ASP A 255 -7.02 -16.84 9.96
N GLY A 256 -6.79 -18.10 9.54
CA GLY A 256 -6.77 -18.47 8.12
C GLY A 256 -8.15 -18.33 7.50
N GLY A 257 -9.14 -18.97 8.10
CA GLY A 257 -10.53 -18.88 7.66
C GLY A 257 -11.05 -20.15 6.98
N THR A 258 -11.38 -20.09 5.72
CA THR A 258 -11.82 -21.26 4.95
C THR A 258 -10.92 -21.47 3.74
N GLY A 259 -10.34 -22.63 3.64
CA GLY A 259 -9.37 -23.00 2.61
C GLY A 259 -8.23 -23.80 3.22
N ASN A 260 -7.15 -23.97 2.51
CA ASN A 260 -5.99 -24.69 3.04
C ASN A 260 -4.88 -23.67 3.31
N ASP A 261 -4.82 -23.12 4.49
CA ASP A 261 -4.10 -21.89 4.79
C ASP A 261 -2.71 -22.14 5.40
N TRP A 262 -1.85 -21.13 5.26
CA TRP A 262 -0.59 -21.03 5.99
C TRP A 262 -0.69 -19.90 7.01
N VAL A 263 -0.75 -20.28 8.29
CA VAL A 263 -1.04 -19.33 9.38
C VAL A 263 0.10 -19.33 10.39
N ARG A 264 0.64 -18.16 10.66
CA ARG A 264 1.83 -17.99 11.49
C ARG A 264 1.67 -16.86 12.48
N GLY A 265 1.86 -17.13 13.77
CA GLY A 265 1.88 -16.13 14.83
C GLY A 265 3.14 -15.25 14.76
N GLY A 266 4.28 -15.77 15.17
CA GLY A 266 5.56 -15.08 15.04
C GLY A 266 6.32 -14.91 16.34
N GLN A 267 6.50 -13.70 16.85
CA GLN A 267 7.12 -13.42 18.15
C GLN A 267 6.12 -12.80 19.09
N GLY A 268 5.84 -13.44 20.18
CA GLY A 268 4.87 -13.02 21.19
C GLY A 268 3.97 -14.21 21.57
N ASP A 269 3.07 -14.01 22.49
CA ASP A 269 2.11 -15.03 22.87
C ASP A 269 0.87 -14.89 21.97
N ASP A 270 0.80 -15.72 20.92
CA ASP A 270 -0.14 -15.59 19.81
C ASP A 270 -1.38 -16.49 19.96
N THR A 271 -2.47 -16.11 19.28
CA THR A 271 -3.63 -16.98 19.03
C THR A 271 -3.72 -17.25 17.53
N VAL A 272 -3.51 -18.52 17.14
CA VAL A 272 -3.42 -18.95 15.73
C VAL A 272 -4.54 -19.93 15.44
N MET A 273 -5.38 -19.62 14.46
CA MET A 273 -6.52 -20.42 14.03
C MET A 273 -6.35 -20.76 12.53
N GLY A 274 -6.44 -22.05 12.17
CA GLY A 274 -6.48 -22.50 10.78
C GLY A 274 -7.84 -22.24 10.16
N GLY A 275 -8.87 -22.83 10.76
CA GLY A 275 -10.25 -22.65 10.35
C GLY A 275 -10.88 -23.89 9.72
N ALA A 276 -11.20 -23.86 8.45
CA ALA A 276 -11.77 -25.02 7.77
C ALA A 276 -10.95 -25.34 6.51
N GLY A 277 -10.35 -26.51 6.48
CA GLY A 277 -9.46 -26.98 5.43
C GLY A 277 -8.26 -27.72 6.01
N ASP A 278 -7.32 -28.10 5.17
CA ASP A 278 -6.09 -28.76 5.63
C ASP A 278 -5.01 -27.69 5.80
N ASP A 279 -4.83 -27.19 7.03
CA ASP A 279 -4.05 -26.00 7.34
C ASP A 279 -2.63 -26.30 7.85
N TRP A 280 -1.72 -25.36 7.65
CA TRP A 280 -0.39 -25.39 8.24
C TRP A 280 -0.24 -24.23 9.24
N LEU A 281 0.07 -24.59 10.50
CA LEU A 281 0.06 -23.63 11.61
C LEU A 281 1.41 -23.58 12.33
N TRP A 282 1.90 -22.36 12.59
CA TRP A 282 3.09 -22.07 13.39
C TRP A 282 2.75 -21.05 14.46
N GLY A 283 3.04 -21.36 15.75
CA GLY A 283 3.10 -20.36 16.81
C GLY A 283 4.39 -19.52 16.69
N ASP A 284 5.49 -20.16 16.42
CA ASP A 284 6.88 -19.69 16.41
C ASP A 284 7.42 -19.44 17.82
N LYS A 285 7.67 -18.20 18.25
CA LYS A 285 8.28 -17.88 19.55
C LYS A 285 7.26 -17.25 20.48
N GLY A 286 7.05 -17.90 21.61
CA GLY A 286 6.12 -17.45 22.63
C GLY A 286 5.44 -18.61 23.30
N ASN A 287 4.34 -18.32 24.00
CA ASN A 287 3.50 -19.37 24.53
C ASN A 287 2.16 -19.28 23.81
N ASP A 288 2.08 -19.97 22.69
CA ASP A 288 1.04 -19.79 21.73
C ASP A 288 -0.17 -20.70 21.97
N THR A 289 -1.33 -20.23 21.52
CA THR A 289 -2.55 -21.03 21.50
C THR A 289 -2.97 -21.27 20.06
N LEU A 290 -2.95 -22.55 19.64
CA LEU A 290 -3.25 -22.95 18.27
C LEU A 290 -4.54 -23.78 18.22
N SER A 291 -5.31 -23.60 17.16
CA SER A 291 -6.47 -24.40 16.78
C SER A 291 -6.43 -24.68 15.28
N GLY A 292 -6.45 -25.94 14.87
CA GLY A 292 -6.52 -26.33 13.46
C GLY A 292 -7.90 -26.06 12.88
N GLY A 293 -8.93 -26.45 13.61
CA GLY A 293 -10.29 -26.37 13.15
C GLY A 293 -10.77 -27.67 12.49
N ALA A 294 -11.37 -27.57 11.32
CA ALA A 294 -11.91 -28.73 10.61
C ALA A 294 -11.02 -29.13 9.42
N GLY A 295 -10.44 -30.30 9.44
CA GLY A 295 -9.58 -30.82 8.39
C GLY A 295 -8.42 -31.62 8.90
N ALA A 296 -7.40 -31.82 8.06
CA ALA A 296 -6.19 -32.52 8.41
C ALA A 296 -5.02 -31.54 8.56
N ASP A 297 -4.86 -31.04 9.78
CA ASP A 297 -4.00 -29.90 10.04
C ASP A 297 -2.56 -30.32 10.41
N LEU A 298 -1.62 -29.47 10.03
CA LEU A 298 -0.22 -29.66 10.34
C LEU A 298 0.29 -28.56 11.28
N PHE A 299 0.45 -28.91 12.55
CA PHE A 299 1.02 -28.02 13.55
C PHE A 299 2.55 -28.14 13.57
N HIS A 300 3.23 -27.02 13.42
CA HIS A 300 4.68 -26.94 13.47
C HIS A 300 5.16 -26.38 14.80
N SER A 301 6.20 -26.95 15.37
CA SER A 301 6.90 -26.38 16.51
C SER A 301 8.41 -26.62 16.41
N LEU A 302 9.19 -25.77 17.01
CA LEU A 302 10.66 -25.79 16.95
C LEU A 302 11.26 -25.58 18.36
N ALA A 303 12.53 -25.91 18.52
CA ALA A 303 13.27 -25.62 19.74
C ALA A 303 13.43 -24.11 19.92
N GLY A 304 13.13 -23.58 21.10
CA GLY A 304 13.08 -22.14 21.42
C GLY A 304 11.74 -21.51 21.13
N ALA A 305 10.70 -22.32 20.85
CA ALA A 305 9.34 -21.83 20.65
C ALA A 305 8.69 -21.37 21.96
N GLY A 306 8.89 -22.09 23.05
CA GLY A 306 8.25 -21.86 24.35
C GLY A 306 7.23 -22.95 24.68
N ILE A 307 6.08 -22.59 25.23
CA ILE A 307 5.04 -23.56 25.63
C ILE A 307 3.78 -23.31 24.81
N ASP A 308 3.62 -24.13 23.77
CA ASP A 308 2.47 -24.00 22.87
C ASP A 308 1.31 -24.94 23.29
N ARG A 309 0.11 -24.49 23.07
CA ARG A 309 -1.12 -25.22 23.38
C ARG A 309 -1.95 -25.43 22.14
N ILE A 310 -2.11 -26.68 21.69
CA ILE A 310 -3.03 -27.05 20.61
C ILE A 310 -4.35 -27.48 21.24
N THR A 311 -5.42 -26.78 20.95
CA THR A 311 -6.69 -26.85 21.70
C THR A 311 -7.69 -27.86 21.16
N ASP A 312 -7.52 -28.29 19.90
CA ASP A 312 -8.48 -29.15 19.19
C ASP A 312 -7.85 -30.31 18.42
N PHE A 313 -6.58 -30.67 18.67
CA PHE A 313 -5.86 -31.69 17.94
C PHE A 313 -6.64 -32.99 17.83
N SER A 314 -6.97 -33.41 16.62
CA SER A 314 -7.74 -34.61 16.29
C SER A 314 -6.97 -35.53 15.33
N TYR A 315 -6.29 -36.55 15.90
CA TYR A 315 -5.62 -37.56 15.07
C TYR A 315 -6.56 -38.25 14.08
N ALA A 316 -7.84 -38.35 14.43
CA ALA A 316 -8.86 -39.02 13.62
C ALA A 316 -9.27 -38.19 12.38
N GLU A 317 -9.19 -36.88 12.45
CA GLU A 317 -9.39 -35.97 11.31
C GLU A 317 -8.16 -35.87 10.40
N GLY A 318 -7.01 -36.23 10.93
CA GLY A 318 -5.78 -36.29 10.13
C GLY A 318 -4.65 -35.39 10.65
N ASP A 319 -4.85 -34.76 11.79
CA ASP A 319 -3.88 -33.84 12.36
C ASP A 319 -2.53 -34.47 12.66
N ARG A 320 -1.50 -33.67 12.45
CA ARG A 320 -0.12 -34.06 12.71
C ARG A 320 0.64 -32.94 13.41
N LEU A 321 1.58 -33.31 14.24
CA LEU A 321 2.57 -32.42 14.83
C LEU A 321 3.92 -32.64 14.14
N LYS A 322 4.50 -31.60 13.59
CA LYS A 322 5.84 -31.59 13.01
C LYS A 322 6.81 -30.85 13.90
N LEU A 323 7.85 -31.55 14.34
CA LEU A 323 8.92 -30.94 15.13
C LEU A 323 10.10 -30.57 14.24
N GLU A 324 10.33 -29.31 14.07
CA GLU A 324 11.42 -28.77 13.25
C GLU A 324 12.78 -29.01 13.91
N GLY A 325 13.77 -29.43 13.11
CA GLY A 325 15.12 -29.72 13.60
C GLY A 325 15.27 -31.04 14.38
N SER A 326 14.23 -31.85 14.46
CA SER A 326 14.25 -33.19 15.14
C SER A 326 14.82 -33.13 16.57
N PRO A 327 14.29 -32.32 17.47
CA PRO A 327 14.78 -32.22 18.83
C PRO A 327 14.61 -33.55 19.57
N SER A 328 15.48 -33.79 20.56
CA SER A 328 15.24 -34.85 21.54
C SER A 328 13.96 -34.55 22.27
N ARG A 329 13.04 -35.52 22.36
CA ARG A 329 11.73 -35.27 22.97
C ARG A 329 11.32 -36.38 23.92
N THR A 330 10.52 -36.03 24.89
CA THR A 330 9.75 -36.99 25.68
C THR A 330 8.26 -36.70 25.50
N VAL A 331 7.48 -37.79 25.45
CA VAL A 331 6.02 -37.68 25.33
C VAL A 331 5.40 -38.33 26.54
N SER A 332 4.50 -37.60 27.20
CA SER A 332 3.83 -38.07 28.42
C SER A 332 2.37 -37.65 28.47
N GLN A 333 1.56 -38.43 29.24
CA GLN A 333 0.21 -37.99 29.61
C GLN A 333 0.28 -37.17 30.91
N SER A 334 -0.28 -35.98 30.91
CA SER A 334 -0.38 -35.11 32.08
C SER A 334 -1.85 -34.73 32.30
N GLY A 335 -2.52 -35.42 33.21
CA GLY A 335 -3.97 -35.27 33.39
C GLY A 335 -4.76 -35.64 32.13
N ALA A 336 -5.49 -34.71 31.58
CA ALA A 336 -6.25 -34.91 30.35
C ALA A 336 -5.40 -34.63 29.07
N ASP A 337 -4.20 -34.06 29.21
CA ASP A 337 -3.41 -33.56 28.09
C ASP A 337 -2.22 -34.43 27.75
N VAL A 338 -1.82 -34.44 26.48
CA VAL A 338 -0.53 -35.01 26.05
C VAL A 338 0.51 -33.87 26.04
N VAL A 339 1.65 -34.11 26.66
CA VAL A 339 2.78 -33.17 26.69
C VAL A 339 3.94 -33.73 25.88
N VAL A 340 4.39 -33.01 24.88
CA VAL A 340 5.60 -33.25 24.13
C VAL A 340 6.65 -32.27 24.65
N ASP A 341 7.59 -32.74 25.44
CA ASP A 341 8.69 -31.93 26.02
C ASP A 341 9.92 -32.03 25.12
N MET A 342 10.37 -30.93 24.60
CA MET A 342 11.51 -30.85 23.67
C MET A 342 12.81 -30.42 24.39
N GLY A 343 12.76 -30.23 25.73
CA GLY A 343 13.90 -29.77 26.54
C GLY A 343 13.99 -28.28 26.60
N ASP A 344 14.88 -27.76 27.47
CA ASP A 344 15.16 -26.33 27.67
C ASP A 344 13.94 -25.45 28.03
N GLY A 345 12.82 -26.08 28.38
CA GLY A 345 11.55 -25.40 28.71
C GLY A 345 10.53 -25.39 27.59
N ASP A 346 10.87 -25.87 26.41
CA ASP A 346 9.98 -25.88 25.26
C ASP A 346 9.02 -27.08 25.30
N GLN A 347 7.75 -26.85 25.11
CA GLN A 347 6.72 -27.88 25.16
C GLN A 347 5.59 -27.62 24.15
N VAL A 348 5.05 -28.72 23.62
CA VAL A 348 3.74 -28.69 22.94
C VAL A 348 2.74 -29.47 23.80
N ILE A 349 1.63 -28.84 24.12
CA ILE A 349 0.55 -29.41 24.93
C ILE A 349 -0.68 -29.62 24.04
N LEU A 350 -1.03 -30.91 23.80
CA LEU A 350 -2.29 -31.26 23.15
C LEU A 350 -3.39 -31.32 24.20
N VAL A 351 -4.25 -30.33 24.24
CA VAL A 351 -5.26 -30.15 25.28
C VAL A 351 -6.40 -31.15 25.13
N GLY A 352 -6.74 -31.85 26.20
CA GLY A 352 -7.83 -32.81 26.21
C GLY A 352 -7.56 -34.12 25.43
N VAL A 353 -6.34 -34.33 24.91
CA VAL A 353 -5.98 -35.51 24.11
C VAL A 353 -5.46 -36.63 24.97
N SER A 354 -5.97 -37.86 24.76
CA SER A 354 -5.43 -39.04 25.38
C SER A 354 -4.30 -39.64 24.55
N LEU A 355 -3.14 -39.90 25.16
CA LEU A 355 -2.02 -40.54 24.49
C LEU A 355 -2.39 -41.87 23.85
N SER A 356 -3.33 -42.62 24.43
CA SER A 356 -3.82 -43.89 23.89
C SER A 356 -4.70 -43.75 22.63
N SER A 357 -5.20 -42.56 22.33
CA SER A 357 -5.95 -42.28 21.09
C SER A 357 -5.04 -41.94 19.90
N LEU A 358 -3.77 -41.67 20.15
CA LEU A 358 -2.79 -41.36 19.13
C LEU A 358 -2.18 -42.59 18.50
N GLY A 359 -2.30 -42.73 17.19
CA GLY A 359 -1.70 -43.82 16.43
C GLY A 359 -0.24 -43.55 16.06
N ALA A 360 0.37 -44.44 15.28
CA ALA A 360 1.72 -44.23 14.76
C ALA A 360 1.74 -43.06 13.75
N GLY A 361 2.77 -42.23 13.81
CA GLY A 361 2.98 -41.13 12.83
C GLY A 361 2.19 -39.83 13.09
N TRP A 362 1.66 -39.65 14.29
CA TRP A 362 1.07 -38.37 14.68
C TRP A 362 2.10 -37.24 14.90
N ILE A 363 3.35 -37.62 15.21
CA ILE A 363 4.52 -36.76 15.18
C ILE A 363 5.38 -37.11 13.97
N LEU A 364 5.73 -36.12 13.17
CA LEU A 364 6.56 -36.19 11.95
C LEU A 364 8.00 -35.75 12.20
#